data_b6911df5e566285c7c6b345465be4e0a
#
_entry.id   b6911df5e566285c7c6b345465be4e0a
#
_cell.length_a   1.000
_cell.length_b   1.000
_cell.length_c   1.000
_cell.angle_alpha   90.00
_cell.angle_beta   90.00
_cell.angle_gamma   90.00
#
_symmetry.space_group_name_H-M   'P 1'
#
loop_
_entity.id
_entity.type
_entity.pdbx_description
1 polymer ?
#
loop_
_entity_poly.entity_id
_entity_poly.type
_entity_poly.pdbx_seq_one_letter_code
_entity_poly.pdbx_strand_id
1 'polypeptide(L)'
;MIIDIENTGGGLTVSHYTEEGEVNMLKIPVPKALQFVWQKTQDYDKAKDKEWLSWDGKPVKKVSSTKFDKYRVVEILEAIDPEITKPLWDYQTPKKYFVDIEVEITDNRADSLDTENAKNRVLSIGMASSHGKVLVIGLQDMTPERILKIEKRIKEHFKDQEGDWTFNYRKFESEFDMMYTFLSKLVPKMPLITGWNWFGYDWPYLLSRARRLGIDPKIASPSGVLLGKNQIPMHVLMVDYMDIYKKWDRVVKIKESNSLDYVATQAIGIKKIAYNGTLKDLYESDFDTFIFYNAIDCGLVHYIDLSLIHI
;
A
#
# COMPACT_ATOMS: atom_id res chain seq x y z
N MET A 1 12.54 2.65 -10.80
CA MET A 1 12.32 1.18 -10.86
C MET A 1 10.85 0.88 -11.18
N ILE A 2 10.58 0.00 -12.14
CA ILE A 2 9.22 -0.41 -12.53
C ILE A 2 8.58 -1.21 -11.40
N ILE A 3 7.33 -0.88 -11.08
CA ILE A 3 6.48 -1.61 -10.12
C ILE A 3 5.55 -2.54 -10.88
N ASP A 4 4.86 -2.00 -11.89
CA ASP A 4 3.85 -2.72 -12.64
C ASP A 4 3.68 -2.14 -14.05
N ILE A 5 3.21 -2.96 -14.98
CA ILE A 5 2.94 -2.58 -16.36
C ILE A 5 1.60 -3.12 -16.80
N GLU A 6 0.71 -2.22 -17.17
CA GLU A 6 -0.60 -2.54 -17.71
C GLU A 6 -0.71 -2.21 -19.19
N ASN A 7 -1.42 -3.07 -19.92
CA ASN A 7 -1.79 -2.79 -21.29
C ASN A 7 -3.15 -2.05 -21.33
N THR A 8 -3.14 -0.83 -21.83
CA THR A 8 -4.31 0.07 -21.84
C THR A 8 -4.75 0.42 -23.27
N GLY A 9 -5.15 -0.59 -24.05
CA GLY A 9 -5.84 -0.34 -25.33
C GLY A 9 -5.02 0.36 -26.43
N GLY A 10 -3.76 -0.01 -26.59
CA GLY A 10 -2.85 0.55 -27.61
C GLY A 10 -1.65 1.31 -27.02
N GLY A 11 -1.51 1.24 -25.72
CA GLY A 11 -0.36 1.77 -24.98
C GLY A 11 -0.05 0.94 -23.74
N LEU A 12 1.03 1.28 -23.06
CA LEU A 12 1.39 0.75 -21.76
C LEU A 12 1.20 1.85 -20.72
N THR A 13 0.63 1.48 -19.58
CA THR A 13 0.71 2.30 -18.35
C THR A 13 1.73 1.66 -17.45
N VAL A 14 2.84 2.34 -17.19
CA VAL A 14 3.93 1.86 -16.37
C VAL A 14 3.91 2.60 -15.05
N SER A 15 3.70 1.88 -13.96
CA SER A 15 3.87 2.41 -12.60
C SER A 15 5.32 2.25 -12.18
N HIS A 16 5.94 3.32 -11.71
CA HIS A 16 7.33 3.31 -11.28
C HIS A 16 7.55 4.18 -10.05
N TYR A 17 8.66 3.92 -9.30
CA TYR A 17 9.06 4.77 -8.20
C TYR A 17 9.76 6.02 -8.72
N THR A 18 9.45 7.17 -8.11
CA THR A 18 10.15 8.45 -8.31
C THR A 18 11.46 8.48 -7.49
N GLU A 19 12.28 9.51 -7.70
CA GLU A 19 13.48 9.74 -6.88
C GLU A 19 13.14 9.97 -5.40
N GLU A 20 11.96 10.50 -5.11
CA GLU A 20 11.44 10.69 -3.75
C GLU A 20 10.88 9.37 -3.16
N GLY A 21 10.89 8.26 -3.90
CA GLY A 21 10.38 6.96 -3.48
C GLY A 21 8.84 6.87 -3.48
N GLU A 22 8.17 7.75 -4.23
CA GLU A 22 6.72 7.74 -4.41
C GLU A 22 6.34 7.03 -5.73
N VAL A 23 5.05 6.69 -5.89
CA VAL A 23 4.55 6.09 -7.13
C VAL A 23 4.20 7.17 -8.14
N ASN A 24 4.71 7.02 -9.37
CA ASN A 24 4.28 7.77 -10.53
C ASN A 24 3.82 6.82 -11.65
N MET A 25 3.05 7.33 -12.59
CA MET A 25 2.53 6.58 -13.72
C MET A 25 2.92 7.24 -15.03
N LEU A 26 3.58 6.46 -15.89
CA LEU A 26 3.96 6.88 -17.23
C LEU A 26 3.08 6.16 -18.25
N LYS A 27 2.41 6.91 -19.11
CA LYS A 27 1.65 6.36 -20.26
C LYS A 27 2.55 6.36 -21.48
N ILE A 28 2.79 5.19 -22.02
CA ILE A 28 3.68 4.97 -23.16
C ILE A 28 2.87 4.46 -24.34
N PRO A 29 2.74 5.23 -25.43
CA PRO A 29 2.09 4.75 -26.65
C PRO A 29 2.95 3.66 -27.29
N VAL A 30 2.35 2.52 -27.63
CA VAL A 30 3.07 1.45 -28.35
C VAL A 30 3.27 1.88 -29.78
N PRO A 31 4.52 1.91 -30.31
CA PRO A 31 4.80 2.21 -31.71
C PRO A 31 4.02 1.27 -32.64
N LYS A 32 3.49 1.79 -33.75
CA LYS A 32 2.70 1.01 -34.69
C LYS A 32 3.40 -0.26 -35.21
N ALA A 33 4.73 -0.19 -35.37
CA ALA A 33 5.54 -1.34 -35.79
C ALA A 33 5.51 -2.48 -34.77
N LEU A 34 5.33 -2.18 -33.48
CA LEU A 34 5.32 -3.14 -32.38
C LEU A 34 3.92 -3.61 -31.98
N GLN A 35 2.87 -3.10 -32.63
CA GLN A 35 1.48 -3.53 -32.38
C GLN A 35 1.16 -4.88 -33.02
N PHE A 36 2.11 -5.51 -33.72
CA PHE A 36 1.93 -6.76 -34.41
C PHE A 36 2.90 -7.82 -33.91
N VAL A 37 2.46 -9.07 -33.94
CA VAL A 37 3.28 -10.25 -33.69
C VAL A 37 3.19 -11.22 -34.84
N TRP A 38 4.24 -12.04 -34.98
CA TRP A 38 4.26 -13.14 -35.93
C TRP A 38 3.66 -14.38 -35.28
N GLN A 39 2.62 -14.93 -35.88
CA GLN A 39 1.98 -16.16 -35.40
C GLN A 39 2.18 -17.26 -36.43
N LYS A 40 2.64 -18.45 -35.97
CA LYS A 40 2.69 -19.64 -36.84
C LYS A 40 1.30 -19.95 -37.39
N THR A 41 1.21 -20.27 -38.67
CA THR A 41 -0.03 -20.69 -39.30
C THR A 41 0.06 -22.16 -39.68
N GLN A 42 -1.01 -22.90 -39.42
CA GLN A 42 -1.09 -24.31 -39.85
C GLN A 42 -1.51 -24.46 -41.31
N ASP A 43 -2.02 -23.39 -41.88
CA ASP A 43 -2.64 -23.43 -43.22
C ASP A 43 -1.82 -22.54 -44.18
N TYR A 44 -0.75 -23.13 -44.72
CA TYR A 44 0.19 -22.46 -45.64
C TYR A 44 -0.51 -21.90 -46.87
N ASP A 45 -1.53 -22.61 -47.40
CA ASP A 45 -2.23 -22.21 -48.63
C ASP A 45 -3.20 -21.04 -48.45
N LYS A 46 -3.63 -20.77 -47.22
CA LYS A 46 -4.49 -19.64 -46.86
C LYS A 46 -3.74 -18.41 -46.37
N ALA A 47 -2.44 -18.52 -46.14
CA ALA A 47 -1.63 -17.37 -45.76
C ALA A 47 -1.52 -16.41 -46.95
N LYS A 48 -2.14 -15.24 -46.84
CA LYS A 48 -2.00 -14.17 -47.86
C LYS A 48 -0.55 -13.71 -48.04
N ASP A 49 0.28 -13.94 -47.03
CA ASP A 49 1.69 -13.55 -46.97
C ASP A 49 2.59 -14.79 -47.00
N LYS A 50 2.67 -15.46 -48.20
CA LYS A 50 3.55 -16.63 -48.41
C LYS A 50 5.06 -16.34 -48.29
N GLU A 51 5.43 -15.10 -48.07
CA GLU A 51 6.82 -14.63 -48.02
C GLU A 51 7.49 -14.72 -46.65
N TRP A 52 6.71 -15.00 -45.59
CA TRP A 52 7.21 -14.95 -44.22
C TRP A 52 7.35 -16.34 -43.60
N LEU A 53 8.59 -16.69 -43.28
CA LEU A 53 8.92 -17.94 -42.59
C LEU A 53 9.53 -17.65 -41.25
N SER A 54 9.23 -18.49 -40.27
CA SER A 54 9.96 -18.49 -38.99
C SER A 54 11.38 -19.04 -39.19
N TRP A 55 12.25 -18.87 -38.21
CA TRP A 55 13.61 -19.36 -38.24
C TRP A 55 13.72 -20.89 -38.49
N ASP A 56 12.70 -21.65 -38.09
CA ASP A 56 12.57 -23.09 -38.33
C ASP A 56 11.82 -23.41 -39.66
N GLY A 57 11.72 -22.43 -40.57
CA GLY A 57 11.16 -22.60 -41.93
C GLY A 57 9.64 -22.76 -41.99
N LYS A 58 8.91 -22.50 -40.90
CA LYS A 58 7.46 -22.64 -40.89
C LYS A 58 6.78 -21.32 -41.25
N PRO A 59 5.65 -21.40 -42.00
CA PRO A 59 4.93 -20.19 -42.40
C PRO A 59 4.38 -19.44 -41.19
N VAL A 60 4.52 -18.12 -41.22
CA VAL A 60 4.02 -17.20 -40.20
C VAL A 60 3.18 -16.11 -40.83
N LYS A 61 2.22 -15.60 -40.10
CA LYS A 61 1.41 -14.45 -40.49
C LYS A 61 1.54 -13.33 -39.44
N LYS A 62 1.45 -12.10 -39.92
CA LYS A 62 1.40 -10.92 -39.06
C LYS A 62 0.01 -10.77 -38.48
N VAL A 63 -0.11 -10.73 -37.16
CA VAL A 63 -1.38 -10.52 -36.47
C VAL A 63 -1.26 -9.34 -35.51
N SER A 64 -2.32 -8.56 -35.39
CA SER A 64 -2.39 -7.50 -34.39
C SER A 64 -2.41 -8.12 -33.00
N SER A 65 -1.60 -7.59 -32.08
CA SER A 65 -1.57 -8.02 -30.70
C SER A 65 -1.86 -6.83 -29.80
N THR A 66 -2.89 -7.00 -28.96
CA THR A 66 -3.22 -6.07 -27.90
C THR A 66 -2.73 -6.58 -26.53
N LYS A 67 -2.18 -7.80 -26.48
CA LYS A 67 -1.60 -8.41 -25.29
C LYS A 67 -0.12 -8.54 -25.48
N PHE A 68 0.63 -8.03 -24.51
CA PHE A 68 2.07 -8.10 -24.49
C PHE A 68 2.52 -8.99 -23.35
N ASP A 69 3.35 -9.99 -23.64
CA ASP A 69 4.06 -10.72 -22.59
C ASP A 69 5.26 -9.89 -22.08
N LYS A 70 5.92 -10.39 -21.03
CA LYS A 70 7.03 -9.67 -20.40
C LYS A 70 8.19 -9.34 -21.35
N TYR A 71 8.45 -10.20 -22.35
CA TYR A 71 9.54 -9.97 -23.31
C TYR A 71 9.16 -8.87 -24.30
N ARG A 72 7.93 -8.89 -24.75
CA ARG A 72 7.40 -7.87 -25.67
C ARG A 72 7.33 -6.49 -25.00
N VAL A 73 7.01 -6.44 -23.72
CA VAL A 73 7.03 -5.20 -22.94
C VAL A 73 8.44 -4.62 -22.90
N VAL A 74 9.46 -5.42 -22.61
CA VAL A 74 10.87 -4.96 -22.59
C VAL A 74 11.26 -4.42 -23.97
N GLU A 75 10.97 -5.15 -25.06
CA GLU A 75 11.23 -4.71 -26.43
C GLU A 75 10.57 -3.36 -26.76
N ILE A 76 9.33 -3.16 -26.29
CA ILE A 76 8.61 -1.90 -26.48
C ILE A 76 9.30 -0.77 -25.72
N LEU A 77 9.68 -0.99 -24.47
CA LEU A 77 10.34 0.02 -23.64
C LEU A 77 11.72 0.39 -24.19
N GLU A 78 12.49 -0.57 -24.71
CA GLU A 78 13.79 -0.36 -25.35
C GLU A 78 13.70 0.40 -26.68
N ALA A 79 12.57 0.27 -27.41
CA ALA A 79 12.34 0.97 -28.67
C ALA A 79 11.85 2.42 -28.51
N ILE A 80 11.61 2.86 -27.28
CA ILE A 80 11.16 4.23 -26.97
C ILE A 80 12.38 5.08 -26.58
N ASP A 81 12.24 6.39 -26.79
CA ASP A 81 13.28 7.35 -26.44
C ASP A 81 13.83 7.09 -25.02
N PRO A 82 15.14 6.86 -24.88
CA PRO A 82 15.78 6.61 -23.59
C PRO A 82 15.51 7.69 -22.55
N GLU A 83 15.34 8.95 -22.92
CA GLU A 83 15.02 10.05 -21.99
C GLU A 83 13.63 9.84 -21.33
N ILE A 84 12.69 9.22 -22.04
CA ILE A 84 11.35 8.90 -21.49
C ILE A 84 11.42 7.69 -20.56
N THR A 85 12.25 6.70 -20.89
CA THR A 85 12.31 5.42 -20.16
C THR A 85 13.36 5.38 -19.07
N LYS A 86 14.32 6.31 -19.05
CA LYS A 86 15.39 6.38 -18.05
C LYS A 86 14.90 6.27 -16.60
N PRO A 87 13.86 7.01 -16.16
CA PRO A 87 13.36 6.91 -14.78
C PRO A 87 12.85 5.52 -14.40
N LEU A 88 12.50 4.69 -15.40
CA LEU A 88 11.99 3.34 -15.17
C LEU A 88 13.10 2.36 -14.78
N TRP A 89 14.34 2.61 -15.20
CA TRP A 89 15.48 1.72 -15.01
C TRP A 89 16.31 2.06 -13.77
N ASP A 90 16.19 3.28 -13.26
CA ASP A 90 16.91 3.70 -12.07
C ASP A 90 16.38 2.94 -10.84
N TYR A 91 17.32 2.37 -10.07
CA TYR A 91 16.97 1.71 -8.82
C TYR A 91 16.64 2.76 -7.75
N GLN A 92 15.54 2.53 -7.08
CA GLN A 92 15.12 3.41 -5.98
C GLN A 92 14.52 2.55 -4.86
N THR A 93 14.81 2.93 -3.63
CA THR A 93 14.21 2.29 -2.47
C THR A 93 12.78 2.81 -2.28
N PRO A 94 11.76 1.95 -2.35
CA PRO A 94 10.38 2.39 -2.16
C PRO A 94 10.16 2.89 -0.74
N LYS A 95 9.44 4.00 -0.61
CA LYS A 95 8.99 4.50 0.67
C LYS A 95 7.97 3.52 1.27
N LYS A 96 8.22 3.08 2.50
CA LYS A 96 7.30 2.21 3.24
C LYS A 96 6.30 3.08 4.02
N TYR A 97 5.05 2.63 4.08
CA TYR A 97 4.00 3.22 4.90
C TYR A 97 3.44 2.18 5.85
N PHE A 98 3.51 2.48 7.12
CA PHE A 98 2.99 1.66 8.21
C PHE A 98 1.64 2.24 8.61
N VAL A 99 0.58 1.48 8.40
CA VAL A 99 -0.80 1.96 8.53
C VAL A 99 -1.52 1.18 9.61
N ASP A 100 -2.33 1.88 10.36
CA ASP A 100 -3.18 1.33 11.42
C ASP A 100 -4.50 2.09 11.47
N ILE A 101 -5.61 1.42 11.81
CA ILE A 101 -6.93 2.04 11.91
C ILE A 101 -7.51 1.89 13.31
N GLU A 102 -8.25 2.92 13.73
CA GLU A 102 -9.05 2.84 14.94
C GLU A 102 -10.54 2.84 14.61
N VAL A 103 -11.22 1.83 15.10
CA VAL A 103 -12.63 1.58 14.82
C VAL A 103 -13.46 1.87 16.07
N GLU A 104 -14.63 2.45 15.88
CA GLU A 104 -15.60 2.71 16.94
C GLU A 104 -15.94 1.42 17.70
N ILE A 105 -15.85 1.45 19.01
CA ILE A 105 -16.27 0.35 19.87
C ILE A 105 -17.66 0.69 20.43
N THR A 106 -18.64 -0.10 20.02
CA THR A 106 -19.99 -0.06 20.58
C THR A 106 -20.13 -1.08 21.71
N ASP A 107 -21.27 -1.14 22.36
CA ASP A 107 -21.57 -2.12 23.43
C ASP A 107 -21.40 -3.57 22.95
N ASN A 108 -21.59 -3.82 21.66
CA ASN A 108 -21.28 -5.11 21.04
C ASN A 108 -19.85 -5.07 20.44
N ARG A 109 -18.87 -5.46 21.24
CA ARG A 109 -17.46 -5.53 20.81
C ARG A 109 -17.24 -6.44 19.58
N ALA A 110 -18.10 -7.45 19.38
CA ALA A 110 -17.96 -8.35 18.23
C ALA A 110 -18.16 -7.62 16.91
N ASP A 111 -18.99 -6.57 16.84
CA ASP A 111 -19.19 -5.78 15.63
C ASP A 111 -17.94 -4.99 15.21
N SER A 112 -17.07 -4.59 16.15
CA SER A 112 -15.79 -3.92 15.81
C SER A 112 -14.74 -4.87 15.26
N LEU A 113 -14.88 -6.17 15.53
CA LEU A 113 -13.98 -7.22 15.03
C LEU A 113 -14.47 -7.86 13.71
N ASP A 114 -15.69 -7.57 13.30
CA ASP A 114 -16.32 -8.13 12.10
C ASP A 114 -15.87 -7.37 10.84
N THR A 115 -14.80 -7.86 10.23
CA THR A 115 -14.23 -7.26 9.02
C THR A 115 -15.08 -7.47 7.77
N GLU A 116 -16.00 -8.44 7.77
CA GLU A 116 -16.87 -8.71 6.62
C GLU A 116 -18.01 -7.70 6.55
N ASN A 117 -18.68 -7.46 7.69
CA ASN A 117 -19.79 -6.52 7.75
C ASN A 117 -19.32 -5.08 8.00
N ALA A 118 -18.21 -4.86 8.72
CA ALA A 118 -17.63 -3.55 9.05
C ALA A 118 -18.68 -2.50 9.45
N LYS A 119 -19.51 -2.83 10.47
CA LYS A 119 -20.65 -2.01 10.86
C LYS A 119 -20.24 -0.71 11.51
N ASN A 120 -19.18 -0.74 12.31
CA ASN A 120 -18.75 0.39 13.12
C ASN A 120 -17.92 1.37 12.28
N ARG A 121 -17.93 2.64 12.70
CA ARG A 121 -17.20 3.69 11.98
C ARG A 121 -15.69 3.53 12.16
N VAL A 122 -14.93 3.86 11.11
CA VAL A 122 -13.51 4.14 11.22
C VAL A 122 -13.37 5.55 11.78
N LEU A 123 -12.74 5.68 12.95
CA LEU A 123 -12.60 6.95 13.68
C LEU A 123 -11.33 7.69 13.29
N SER A 124 -10.24 6.95 13.04
CA SER A 124 -9.00 7.49 12.52
C SER A 124 -8.23 6.47 11.69
N ILE A 125 -7.35 6.97 10.82
CA ILE A 125 -6.38 6.19 10.07
C ILE A 125 -5.01 6.82 10.31
N GLY A 126 -4.13 6.07 10.95
CA GLY A 126 -2.74 6.46 11.18
C GLY A 126 -1.83 5.95 10.06
N MET A 127 -0.85 6.74 9.69
CA MET A 127 0.14 6.41 8.66
C MET A 127 1.51 6.94 9.07
N ALA A 128 2.48 6.07 9.27
CA ALA A 128 3.88 6.45 9.45
C ALA A 128 4.68 6.08 8.20
N SER A 129 5.53 6.97 7.71
CA SER A 129 6.44 6.67 6.62
C SER A 129 7.82 6.24 7.14
N SER A 130 8.55 5.46 6.34
CA SER A 130 9.95 5.08 6.64
C SER A 130 10.92 6.27 6.75
N HIS A 131 10.45 7.51 6.52
CA HIS A 131 11.23 8.75 6.64
C HIS A 131 10.83 9.58 7.87
N GLY A 132 10.21 8.98 8.90
CA GLY A 132 9.87 9.67 10.14
C GLY A 132 8.69 10.65 10.05
N LYS A 133 7.84 10.54 9.03
CA LYS A 133 6.63 11.38 8.91
C LYS A 133 5.42 10.59 9.33
N VAL A 134 4.68 11.10 10.31
CA VAL A 134 3.39 10.54 10.75
C VAL A 134 2.27 11.47 10.34
N LEU A 135 1.26 10.92 9.71
CA LEU A 135 -0.01 11.58 9.45
C LEU A 135 -1.13 10.74 10.05
N VAL A 136 -1.96 11.35 10.86
CA VAL A 136 -3.23 10.75 11.29
C VAL A 136 -4.37 11.57 10.70
N ILE A 137 -5.31 10.90 10.08
CA ILE A 137 -6.56 11.50 9.63
C ILE A 137 -7.71 11.03 10.52
N GLY A 138 -8.62 11.92 10.87
CA GLY A 138 -9.69 11.61 11.83
C GLY A 138 -10.88 12.57 11.72
N LEU A 139 -11.83 12.44 12.65
CA LEU A 139 -13.15 13.07 12.54
C LEU A 139 -13.38 14.23 13.53
N GLN A 140 -12.50 14.41 14.54
CA GLN A 140 -12.63 15.49 15.52
C GLN A 140 -11.64 16.63 15.26
N ASP A 141 -11.96 17.83 15.78
CA ASP A 141 -11.07 18.99 15.68
C ASP A 141 -9.82 18.84 16.53
N MET A 142 -8.71 19.35 16.01
CA MET A 142 -7.44 19.44 16.73
C MET A 142 -6.75 20.77 16.42
N THR A 143 -6.37 21.50 17.47
CA THR A 143 -5.67 22.78 17.29
C THR A 143 -4.19 22.57 16.97
N PRO A 144 -3.51 23.55 16.34
CA PRO A 144 -2.07 23.45 16.07
C PRO A 144 -1.22 23.17 17.32
N GLU A 145 -1.61 23.73 18.47
CA GLU A 145 -0.90 23.52 19.75
C GLU A 145 -1.01 22.05 20.21
N ARG A 146 -2.19 21.43 20.03
CA ARG A 146 -2.40 20.01 20.35
C ARG A 146 -1.58 19.12 19.41
N ILE A 147 -1.50 19.46 18.10
CA ILE A 147 -0.67 18.75 17.11
C ILE A 147 0.81 18.80 17.55
N LEU A 148 1.34 19.98 17.88
CA LEU A 148 2.72 20.12 18.36
C LEU A 148 2.98 19.36 19.67
N LYS A 149 2.01 19.31 20.57
CA LYS A 149 2.10 18.54 21.82
C LYS A 149 2.20 17.04 21.52
N ILE A 150 1.39 16.53 20.57
CA ILE A 150 1.46 15.12 20.17
C ILE A 150 2.80 14.81 19.50
N GLU A 151 3.29 15.67 18.60
CA GLU A 151 4.61 15.50 17.99
C GLU A 151 5.71 15.37 19.05
N LYS A 152 5.70 16.25 20.06
CA LYS A 152 6.66 16.18 21.16
C LYS A 152 6.55 14.86 21.94
N ARG A 153 5.32 14.38 22.17
CA ARG A 153 5.10 13.08 22.84
C ARG A 153 5.63 11.92 22.02
N ILE A 154 5.45 11.93 20.68
CA ILE A 154 5.98 10.91 19.78
C ILE A 154 7.52 10.88 19.84
N LYS A 155 8.17 12.04 19.74
CA LYS A 155 9.62 12.18 19.84
C LYS A 155 10.15 11.67 21.19
N GLU A 156 9.48 11.97 22.30
CA GLU A 156 9.86 11.48 23.62
C GLU A 156 9.64 9.96 23.75
N HIS A 157 8.57 9.41 23.16
CA HIS A 157 8.29 7.98 23.22
C HIS A 157 9.35 7.14 22.47
N PHE A 158 9.87 7.67 21.38
CA PHE A 158 10.89 7.04 20.54
C PHE A 158 12.29 7.63 20.69
N LYS A 159 12.57 8.38 21.76
CA LYS A 159 13.84 9.10 21.96
C LYS A 159 15.10 8.23 21.94
N ASP A 160 14.97 6.95 22.31
CA ASP A 160 16.07 5.98 22.34
C ASP A 160 16.24 5.25 21.01
N GLN A 161 15.46 5.61 19.99
CA GLN A 161 15.51 5.07 18.64
C GLN A 161 16.06 6.12 17.67
N GLU A 162 16.70 5.67 16.60
CA GLU A 162 17.16 6.56 15.53
C GLU A 162 15.99 7.11 14.72
N GLY A 163 16.03 8.39 14.40
CA GLY A 163 15.07 9.07 13.53
C GLY A 163 14.48 10.34 14.14
N ASP A 164 14.10 11.27 13.28
CA ASP A 164 13.37 12.48 13.68
C ASP A 164 11.93 12.39 13.15
N TRP A 165 10.98 12.40 14.10
CA TRP A 165 9.57 12.29 13.79
C TRP A 165 8.93 13.65 13.61
N THR A 166 8.18 13.79 12.53
CA THR A 166 7.24 14.89 12.34
C THR A 166 5.82 14.36 12.37
N PHE A 167 4.92 15.08 12.99
CA PHE A 167 3.52 14.69 13.13
C PHE A 167 2.60 15.71 12.51
N ASN A 168 1.62 15.22 11.75
CA ASN A 168 0.51 16.02 11.21
C ASN A 168 -0.82 15.34 11.51
N TYR A 169 -1.83 16.14 11.70
CA TYR A 169 -3.20 15.69 11.82
C TYR A 169 -4.09 16.41 10.81
N ARG A 170 -5.02 15.67 10.21
CA ARG A 170 -6.01 16.25 9.32
C ARG A 170 -7.42 15.78 9.70
N LYS A 171 -8.28 16.73 10.04
CA LYS A 171 -9.70 16.50 10.26
C LYS A 171 -10.46 16.33 8.94
N PHE A 172 -11.48 15.50 8.98
CA PHE A 172 -12.52 15.37 7.97
C PHE A 172 -13.89 15.58 8.59
N GLU A 173 -14.80 16.18 7.86
CA GLU A 173 -16.17 16.46 8.35
C GLU A 173 -17.04 15.20 8.38
N SER A 174 -16.72 14.19 7.58
CA SER A 174 -17.41 12.91 7.56
C SER A 174 -16.46 11.74 7.40
N GLU A 175 -16.87 10.57 7.88
CA GLU A 175 -16.17 9.32 7.64
C GLU A 175 -16.09 9.01 6.13
N PHE A 176 -17.14 9.33 5.37
CA PHE A 176 -17.13 9.16 3.92
C PHE A 176 -15.97 9.92 3.27
N ASP A 177 -15.81 11.20 3.58
CA ASP A 177 -14.75 12.04 3.00
C ASP A 177 -13.36 11.57 3.41
N MET A 178 -13.19 11.14 4.66
CA MET A 178 -11.96 10.55 5.18
C MET A 178 -11.60 9.28 4.41
N MET A 179 -12.52 8.32 4.33
CA MET A 179 -12.34 7.04 3.65
C MET A 179 -12.13 7.22 2.14
N TYR A 180 -12.92 8.10 1.52
CA TYR A 180 -12.76 8.42 0.10
C TYR A 180 -11.39 9.04 -0.18
N THR A 181 -10.95 9.99 0.65
CA THR A 181 -9.62 10.62 0.50
C THR A 181 -8.50 9.61 0.73
N PHE A 182 -8.60 8.77 1.75
CA PHE A 182 -7.60 7.74 2.01
C PHE A 182 -7.45 6.82 0.79
N LEU A 183 -8.54 6.23 0.31
CA LEU A 183 -8.51 5.29 -0.79
C LEU A 183 -8.16 5.94 -2.14
N SER A 184 -8.69 7.14 -2.46
CA SER A 184 -8.52 7.74 -3.78
C SER A 184 -7.31 8.67 -3.91
N LYS A 185 -6.74 9.17 -2.82
CA LYS A 185 -5.67 10.19 -2.84
C LYS A 185 -4.39 9.76 -2.13
N LEU A 186 -4.50 8.94 -1.07
CA LEU A 186 -3.34 8.55 -0.28
C LEU A 186 -2.81 7.19 -0.73
N VAL A 187 -3.64 6.14 -0.75
CA VAL A 187 -3.24 4.80 -1.20
C VAL A 187 -2.60 4.81 -2.59
N PRO A 188 -3.12 5.55 -3.62
CA PRO A 188 -2.49 5.61 -4.94
C PRO A 188 -1.06 6.15 -4.96
N LYS A 189 -0.63 6.85 -3.91
CA LYS A 189 0.72 7.43 -3.80
C LYS A 189 1.67 6.60 -2.93
N MET A 190 1.19 5.53 -2.33
CA MET A 190 1.97 4.69 -1.43
C MET A 190 2.52 3.48 -2.20
N PRO A 191 3.84 3.37 -2.40
CA PRO A 191 4.41 2.24 -3.14
C PRO A 191 4.42 0.94 -2.35
N LEU A 192 4.58 1.01 -1.02
CA LEU A 192 4.51 -0.13 -0.12
C LEU A 192 3.69 0.23 1.11
N ILE A 193 2.66 -0.56 1.37
CA ILE A 193 1.79 -0.43 2.54
C ILE A 193 1.90 -1.68 3.39
N THR A 194 2.02 -1.48 4.68
CA THR A 194 2.03 -2.55 5.67
C THR A 194 1.38 -2.10 6.97
N GLY A 195 1.04 -3.04 7.82
CA GLY A 195 0.53 -2.84 9.17
C GLY A 195 0.70 -4.13 9.96
N TRP A 196 0.32 -4.11 11.23
CA TRP A 196 0.34 -5.28 12.08
C TRP A 196 -0.99 -6.03 11.98
N ASN A 197 -0.97 -7.25 11.48
CA ASN A 197 -2.17 -8.02 11.13
C ASN A 197 -3.00 -7.35 10.00
N TRP A 198 -2.31 -6.70 9.08
CA TRP A 198 -2.87 -5.86 8.02
C TRP A 198 -3.94 -6.57 7.17
N PHE A 199 -3.65 -7.81 6.75
CA PHE A 199 -4.62 -8.61 5.98
C PHE A 199 -5.62 -9.36 6.84
N GLY A 200 -5.39 -9.47 8.15
CA GLY A 200 -6.32 -10.10 9.07
C GLY A 200 -7.38 -9.12 9.59
N TYR A 201 -7.10 -7.81 9.58
CA TYR A 201 -8.02 -6.83 10.15
C TYR A 201 -8.14 -5.54 9.33
N ASP A 202 -7.10 -4.69 9.28
CA ASP A 202 -7.22 -3.30 8.81
C ASP A 202 -7.68 -3.20 7.37
N TRP A 203 -6.98 -3.86 6.45
CA TRP A 203 -7.29 -3.76 5.03
C TRP A 203 -8.67 -4.32 4.67
N PRO A 204 -9.06 -5.55 5.07
CA PRO A 204 -10.41 -6.03 4.80
C PRO A 204 -11.50 -5.19 5.47
N TYR A 205 -11.26 -4.65 6.67
CA TYR A 205 -12.20 -3.74 7.32
C TYR A 205 -12.41 -2.47 6.50
N LEU A 206 -11.33 -1.82 6.06
CA LEU A 206 -11.37 -0.62 5.20
C LEU A 206 -12.15 -0.87 3.90
N LEU A 207 -11.91 -2.01 3.24
CA LEU A 207 -12.62 -2.36 2.00
C LEU A 207 -14.11 -2.58 2.22
N SER A 208 -14.47 -3.33 3.27
CA SER A 208 -15.87 -3.61 3.59
C SER A 208 -16.60 -2.35 4.06
N ARG A 209 -15.93 -1.52 4.87
CA ARG A 209 -16.47 -0.23 5.31
C ARG A 209 -16.66 0.74 4.14
N ALA A 210 -15.72 0.80 3.21
CA ALA A 210 -15.86 1.61 2.00
C ALA A 210 -17.12 1.22 1.21
N ARG A 211 -17.33 -0.08 0.96
CA ARG A 211 -18.55 -0.56 0.28
C ARG A 211 -19.83 -0.17 1.03
N ARG A 212 -19.82 -0.28 2.35
CA ARG A 212 -20.95 0.11 3.20
C ARG A 212 -21.24 1.60 3.12
N LEU A 213 -20.25 2.43 2.92
CA LEU A 213 -20.38 3.87 2.70
C LEU A 213 -20.73 4.21 1.23
N GLY A 214 -20.85 3.23 0.33
CA GLY A 214 -21.11 3.46 -1.10
C GLY A 214 -19.88 3.85 -1.90
N ILE A 215 -18.66 3.62 -1.36
CA ILE A 215 -17.40 3.86 -2.03
C ILE A 215 -16.95 2.55 -2.71
N ASP A 216 -16.71 2.59 -4.04
CA ASP A 216 -16.10 1.46 -4.72
C ASP A 216 -14.60 1.36 -4.34
N PRO A 217 -14.14 0.28 -3.69
CA PRO A 217 -12.73 0.12 -3.31
C PRO A 217 -11.75 0.18 -4.49
N LYS A 218 -12.20 -0.02 -5.71
CA LYS A 218 -11.36 0.10 -6.92
C LYS A 218 -10.74 1.47 -7.10
N ILE A 219 -11.27 2.52 -6.46
CA ILE A 219 -10.68 3.86 -6.48
C ILE A 219 -9.29 3.91 -5.82
N ALA A 220 -8.95 2.90 -5.00
CA ALA A 220 -7.61 2.77 -4.41
C ALA A 220 -6.53 2.41 -5.44
N SER A 221 -6.93 1.91 -6.62
CA SER A 221 -6.03 1.62 -7.71
C SER A 221 -6.21 2.64 -8.83
N PRO A 222 -5.16 3.32 -9.28
CA PRO A 222 -5.23 4.23 -10.43
C PRO A 222 -5.71 3.57 -11.72
N SER A 223 -5.48 2.27 -11.87
CA SER A 223 -6.00 1.47 -12.99
C SER A 223 -7.40 0.93 -12.76
N GLY A 224 -7.94 1.03 -11.54
CA GLY A 224 -9.20 0.43 -11.16
C GLY A 224 -9.14 -1.10 -10.95
N VAL A 225 -7.94 -1.67 -10.86
CA VAL A 225 -7.73 -3.12 -10.71
C VAL A 225 -7.31 -3.46 -9.28
N LEU A 226 -8.00 -4.42 -8.67
CA LEU A 226 -7.66 -5.03 -7.39
C LEU A 226 -7.32 -6.51 -7.60
N LEU A 227 -6.19 -6.97 -7.05
CA LEU A 227 -5.63 -8.29 -7.28
C LEU A 227 -5.92 -9.27 -6.14
N GLY A 228 -6.18 -10.51 -6.51
CA GLY A 228 -6.26 -11.66 -5.61
C GLY A 228 -7.39 -11.58 -4.58
N LYS A 229 -7.38 -12.52 -3.63
CA LYS A 229 -8.39 -12.60 -2.56
C LYS A 229 -8.35 -11.40 -1.60
N ASN A 230 -7.18 -10.82 -1.40
CA ASN A 230 -6.99 -9.67 -0.52
C ASN A 230 -7.31 -8.34 -1.21
N GLN A 231 -7.69 -8.35 -2.50
CA GLN A 231 -8.07 -7.17 -3.27
C GLN A 231 -7.03 -6.05 -3.19
N ILE A 232 -5.77 -6.40 -3.43
CA ILE A 232 -4.64 -5.47 -3.37
C ILE A 232 -4.66 -4.58 -4.63
N PRO A 233 -4.56 -3.25 -4.51
CA PRO A 233 -4.42 -2.37 -5.67
C PRO A 233 -3.17 -2.75 -6.48
N MET A 234 -3.31 -2.82 -7.81
CA MET A 234 -2.28 -3.40 -8.67
C MET A 234 -0.93 -2.69 -8.60
N HIS A 235 -0.93 -1.38 -8.39
CA HIS A 235 0.26 -0.52 -8.34
C HIS A 235 1.03 -0.54 -7.02
N VAL A 236 0.53 -1.21 -5.96
CA VAL A 236 1.11 -1.16 -4.61
C VAL A 236 1.55 -2.53 -4.14
N LEU A 237 2.70 -2.60 -3.50
CA LEU A 237 3.08 -3.77 -2.73
C LEU A 237 2.45 -3.66 -1.33
N MET A 238 1.59 -4.62 -1.00
CA MET A 238 1.05 -4.75 0.35
C MET A 238 1.58 -6.01 1.01
N VAL A 239 2.02 -5.89 2.25
CA VAL A 239 2.51 -6.99 3.07
C VAL A 239 1.94 -6.89 4.48
N ASP A 240 1.75 -8.04 5.14
CA ASP A 240 1.37 -8.10 6.55
C ASP A 240 2.64 -8.27 7.39
N TYR A 241 2.94 -7.28 8.24
CA TYR A 241 4.19 -7.29 8.99
C TYR A 241 4.20 -8.36 10.09
N MET A 242 3.04 -8.70 10.66
CA MET A 242 2.94 -9.82 11.60
C MET A 242 3.31 -11.15 10.93
N ASP A 243 2.90 -11.35 9.66
CA ASP A 243 3.25 -12.57 8.92
C ASP A 243 4.72 -12.61 8.51
N ILE A 244 5.31 -11.46 8.15
CA ILE A 244 6.75 -11.35 7.91
C ILE A 244 7.51 -11.71 9.19
N TYR A 245 7.14 -11.08 10.31
CA TYR A 245 7.77 -11.31 11.60
C TYR A 245 7.68 -12.79 12.02
N LYS A 246 6.53 -13.42 11.90
CA LYS A 246 6.34 -14.84 12.20
C LYS A 246 7.22 -15.76 11.35
N LYS A 247 7.43 -15.43 10.08
CA LYS A 247 8.30 -16.21 9.16
C LYS A 247 9.78 -16.04 9.48
N TRP A 248 10.18 -14.83 9.80
CA TRP A 248 11.59 -14.48 10.08
C TRP A 248 12.06 -15.02 11.40
N ASP A 249 11.20 -14.97 12.41
CA ASP A 249 11.50 -15.34 13.79
C ASP A 249 11.30 -16.86 14.09
N ARG A 250 11.47 -17.70 13.08
CA ARG A 250 11.46 -19.17 13.26
C ARG A 250 12.57 -19.68 14.18
N VAL A 251 13.56 -18.87 14.47
CA VAL A 251 14.70 -19.18 15.34
C VAL A 251 14.32 -19.10 16.82
N VAL A 252 13.35 -18.26 17.18
CA VAL A 252 12.87 -18.12 18.56
C VAL A 252 11.73 -19.10 18.82
N LYS A 253 12.02 -20.16 19.54
CA LYS A 253 11.18 -21.38 19.64
C LYS A 253 9.87 -21.24 20.41
N ILE A 254 9.67 -20.20 21.21
CA ILE A 254 8.46 -20.05 22.04
C ILE A 254 8.06 -18.59 22.08
N LYS A 255 6.93 -18.25 21.45
CA LYS A 255 6.29 -16.96 21.57
C LYS A 255 5.04 -17.07 22.43
N GLU A 256 4.96 -16.25 23.44
CA GLU A 256 3.75 -16.18 24.28
C GLU A 256 2.60 -15.49 23.54
N SER A 257 2.91 -14.53 22.64
CA SER A 257 1.92 -13.76 21.90
C SER A 257 2.49 -13.23 20.57
N ASN A 258 1.59 -12.99 19.60
CA ASN A 258 1.89 -12.23 18.38
C ASN A 258 1.26 -10.82 18.41
N SER A 259 0.84 -10.31 19.58
CA SER A 259 0.36 -8.94 19.68
C SER A 259 1.48 -7.94 19.40
N LEU A 260 1.13 -6.78 18.81
CA LEU A 260 2.11 -5.72 18.54
C LEU A 260 2.86 -5.30 19.80
N ASP A 261 2.16 -5.16 20.92
CA ASP A 261 2.76 -4.76 22.20
C ASP A 261 3.83 -5.77 22.69
N TYR A 262 3.50 -7.06 22.65
CA TYR A 262 4.45 -8.10 23.04
C TYR A 262 5.69 -8.10 22.13
N VAL A 263 5.47 -8.08 20.81
CA VAL A 263 6.56 -8.12 19.85
C VAL A 263 7.42 -6.86 19.90
N ALA A 264 6.84 -5.67 19.99
CA ALA A 264 7.57 -4.42 20.14
C ALA A 264 8.42 -4.42 21.42
N THR A 265 7.85 -4.88 22.55
CA THR A 265 8.59 -5.02 23.81
C THR A 265 9.80 -5.95 23.66
N GLN A 266 9.65 -7.08 22.97
CA GLN A 266 10.74 -8.05 22.81
C GLN A 266 11.79 -7.59 21.76
N ALA A 267 11.34 -7.04 20.63
CA ALA A 267 12.21 -6.71 19.51
C ALA A 267 12.97 -5.39 19.68
N ILE A 268 12.31 -4.38 20.27
CA ILE A 268 12.83 -3.00 20.33
C ILE A 268 12.78 -2.39 21.74
N GLY A 269 12.30 -3.12 22.75
CA GLY A 269 12.24 -2.64 24.14
C GLY A 269 11.16 -1.58 24.41
N ILE A 270 10.28 -1.29 23.46
CA ILE A 270 9.25 -0.25 23.57
C ILE A 270 7.88 -0.91 23.73
N LYS A 271 7.08 -0.38 24.66
CA LYS A 271 5.70 -0.83 24.92
C LYS A 271 4.69 0.09 24.24
N LYS A 272 3.52 -0.47 23.94
CA LYS A 272 2.34 0.35 23.66
C LYS A 272 2.02 1.27 24.83
N ILE A 273 1.28 2.32 24.54
CA ILE A 273 0.84 3.27 25.55
C ILE A 273 -0.25 2.61 26.39
N ALA A 274 -0.04 2.60 27.71
CA ALA A 274 -1.09 2.24 28.62
C ALA A 274 -2.08 3.41 28.81
N TYR A 275 -3.36 3.11 28.79
CA TYR A 275 -4.43 4.06 29.06
C TYR A 275 -5.48 3.44 29.99
N ASN A 276 -6.22 4.29 30.68
CA ASN A 276 -7.31 3.85 31.54
C ASN A 276 -8.63 3.86 30.76
N GLY A 277 -9.50 2.89 31.03
CA GLY A 277 -10.80 2.78 30.37
C GLY A 277 -10.75 2.04 29.04
N THR A 278 -11.63 2.39 28.12
CA THR A 278 -11.76 1.79 26.80
C THR A 278 -11.26 2.76 25.72
N LEU A 279 -11.05 2.26 24.50
CA LEU A 279 -10.75 3.10 23.35
C LEU A 279 -11.87 4.11 23.05
N LYS A 280 -13.12 3.77 23.37
CA LYS A 280 -14.26 4.67 23.29
C LYS A 280 -14.09 5.83 24.26
N ASP A 281 -13.72 5.53 25.51
CA ASP A 281 -13.50 6.57 26.54
C ASP A 281 -12.39 7.54 26.12
N LEU A 282 -11.30 7.02 25.50
CA LEU A 282 -10.25 7.88 24.93
C LEU A 282 -10.78 8.79 23.83
N TYR A 283 -11.53 8.23 22.87
CA TYR A 283 -12.07 9.01 21.76
C TYR A 283 -13.01 10.12 22.21
N GLU A 284 -13.81 9.87 23.26
CA GLU A 284 -14.80 10.82 23.78
C GLU A 284 -14.21 11.85 24.77
N SER A 285 -13.24 11.44 25.61
CA SER A 285 -12.76 12.25 26.71
C SER A 285 -11.31 12.70 26.63
N ASP A 286 -10.43 11.95 25.93
CA ASP A 286 -9.00 12.28 25.74
C ASP A 286 -8.56 11.97 24.31
N PHE A 287 -9.10 12.75 23.39
CA PHE A 287 -8.82 12.61 21.96
C PHE A 287 -7.33 12.79 21.61
N ASP A 288 -6.57 13.59 22.36
CA ASP A 288 -5.11 13.72 22.16
C ASP A 288 -4.40 12.39 22.38
N THR A 289 -4.76 11.68 23.43
CA THR A 289 -4.18 10.36 23.72
C THR A 289 -4.67 9.31 22.75
N PHE A 290 -5.92 9.39 22.28
CA PHE A 290 -6.44 8.51 21.23
C PHE A 290 -5.63 8.63 19.92
N ILE A 291 -5.39 9.85 19.45
CA ILE A 291 -4.61 10.10 18.22
C ILE A 291 -3.12 9.74 18.44
N PHE A 292 -2.58 10.05 19.61
CA PHE A 292 -1.22 9.65 19.97
C PHE A 292 -1.07 8.12 19.97
N TYR A 293 -2.05 7.37 20.48
CA TYR A 293 -2.07 5.91 20.47
C TYR A 293 -1.99 5.37 19.04
N ASN A 294 -2.87 5.81 18.14
CA ASN A 294 -2.88 5.39 16.73
C ASN A 294 -1.54 5.73 16.01
N ALA A 295 -0.96 6.90 16.30
CA ALA A 295 0.33 7.29 15.75
C ALA A 295 1.48 6.39 16.23
N ILE A 296 1.47 6.00 17.52
CA ILE A 296 2.49 5.12 18.11
C ILE A 296 2.41 3.71 17.54
N ASP A 297 1.21 3.16 17.33
CA ASP A 297 1.05 1.82 16.75
C ASP A 297 1.69 1.73 15.35
N CYS A 298 1.53 2.74 14.51
CA CYS A 298 2.25 2.84 13.24
C CYS A 298 3.79 2.92 13.44
N GLY A 299 4.25 3.71 14.40
CA GLY A 299 5.68 3.89 14.70
C GLY A 299 6.33 2.61 15.24
N LEU A 300 5.63 1.83 16.06
CA LEU A 300 6.13 0.54 16.56
C LEU A 300 6.41 -0.44 15.42
N VAL A 301 5.51 -0.54 14.43
CA VAL A 301 5.73 -1.40 13.26
C VAL A 301 6.93 -0.94 12.44
N HIS A 302 7.14 0.38 12.31
CA HIS A 302 8.33 0.92 11.65
C HIS A 302 9.62 0.50 12.35
N TYR A 303 9.70 0.59 13.69
CA TYR A 303 10.92 0.19 14.40
C TYR A 303 11.13 -1.33 14.45
N ILE A 304 10.07 -2.12 14.43
CA ILE A 304 10.17 -3.57 14.23
C ILE A 304 10.75 -3.86 12.83
N ASP A 305 10.33 -3.14 11.78
CA ASP A 305 10.91 -3.25 10.42
C ASP A 305 12.42 -2.97 10.45
N LEU A 306 12.85 -1.90 11.10
CA LEU A 306 14.26 -1.57 11.22
C LEU A 306 15.05 -2.65 11.99
N SER A 307 14.49 -3.21 13.06
CA SER A 307 15.15 -4.26 13.84
C SER A 307 15.40 -5.52 13.03
N LEU A 308 14.52 -5.86 12.07
CA LEU A 308 14.67 -7.04 11.21
C LEU A 308 15.68 -6.85 10.09
N ILE A 309 15.94 -5.61 9.64
CA ILE A 309 16.93 -5.31 8.61
C ILE A 309 18.35 -5.55 9.14
N HIS A 310 18.57 -5.40 10.43
CA HIS A 310 19.88 -5.57 11.08
C HIS A 310 20.18 -7.01 11.51
N ILE A 311 19.29 -7.94 11.33
CA ILE A 311 19.47 -9.38 11.58
C ILE A 311 19.88 -10.09 10.27
#